data_980488c438159cfda1006f3e926bc43b
#
_entry.id   980488c438159cfda1006f3e926bc43b
#
_cell.length_a   1.000
_cell.length_b   1.000
_cell.length_c   1.000
_cell.angle_alpha   90.00
_cell.angle_beta   90.00
_cell.angle_gamma   90.00
#
_symmetry.space_group_name_H-M   'P 1'
#
loop_
_entity.id
_entity.type
_entity.pdbx_description
1 polymer ?
#
loop_
_entity_poly.entity_id
_entity_poly.type
_entity_poly.pdbx_seq_one_letter_code
_entity_poly.pdbx_strand_id
1 'polypeptide(L)'
;MLSPGVSPSQVLSAREAPRVNITEKTDEEILAMASPLWRHLVKSSNEGKYGDFATNFSSSLALAMNQVVAGHQFANSELARNLSEEVDSLGVIRRGEHVTVLYRQRSTKKPGEWLGRLVLGYEDGKVRIFGASIF
;
A
#
# COMPACT_ATOMS: atom_id res chain seq x y z
N MET A 1 -28.66 4.98 -26.80
CA MET A 1 -29.15 4.68 -26.44
C MET A 1 -29.41 4.40 -26.18
N LEU A 2 -29.03 4.65 -26.03
CA LEU A 2 -29.58 4.28 -25.67
C LEU A 2 -29.84 4.36 -25.26
N SER A 3 -29.72 4.61 -25.19
CA SER A 3 -30.31 4.55 -24.63
C SER A 3 -30.64 4.42 -24.24
N PRO A 4 -30.66 4.54 -24.22
CA PRO A 4 -31.17 4.35 -23.56
C PRO A 4 -31.30 4.09 -23.04
N GLY A 5 -31.27 4.28 -23.24
CA GLY A 5 -31.46 4.12 -22.48
C GLY A 5 -31.02 3.73 -21.99
N VAL A 6 -31.93 4.68 -21.62
CA VAL A 6 -30.95 4.01 -20.96
C VAL A 6 -30.72 2.62 -21.44
N SER A 7 -29.62 2.46 -21.91
CA SER A 7 -29.24 1.14 -22.27
C SER A 7 -29.08 0.29 -21.03
N PRO A 8 -29.19 -1.00 -21.18
CA PRO A 8 -28.91 -1.89 -20.05
C PRO A 8 -27.54 -1.68 -19.46
N SER A 9 -26.58 -1.26 -20.27
CA SER A 9 -25.24 -1.09 -19.73
C SER A 9 -25.17 0.11 -18.82
N GLN A 10 -25.95 1.15 -19.08
CA GLN A 10 -25.98 2.26 -18.17
C GLN A 10 -26.68 1.93 -16.89
N VAL A 11 -27.75 1.16 -17.00
CA VAL A 11 -28.40 0.66 -15.81
C VAL A 11 -27.45 -0.23 -15.05
N LEU A 12 -26.72 -1.03 -15.73
CA LEU A 12 -25.75 -1.89 -15.13
C LEU A 12 -24.69 -1.08 -14.38
N SER A 13 -24.20 -0.03 -14.99
CA SER A 13 -23.23 0.83 -14.34
C SER A 13 -23.80 1.45 -13.08
N ALA A 14 -25.05 1.86 -13.13
CA ALA A 14 -25.68 2.41 -11.95
C ALA A 14 -25.79 1.39 -10.85
N ARG A 15 -26.13 0.15 -11.19
CA ARG A 15 -26.23 -0.90 -10.21
C ARG A 15 -24.91 -1.23 -9.61
N GLU A 16 -23.90 -1.23 -10.42
CA GLU A 16 -22.59 -1.63 -9.98
C GLU A 16 -21.81 -0.51 -9.34
N ALA A 17 -22.31 0.70 -9.42
CA ALA A 17 -21.56 1.88 -9.04
C ALA A 17 -20.20 1.92 -9.75
N PRO A 18 -19.81 3.02 -10.32
CA PRO A 18 -18.55 3.11 -11.02
C PRO A 18 -17.43 2.69 -10.08
N ARG A 19 -16.57 1.84 -10.54
CA ARG A 19 -15.38 1.50 -9.79
C ARG A 19 -14.45 2.69 -9.85
N VAL A 20 -14.04 3.15 -8.69
CA VAL A 20 -13.02 4.16 -8.62
C VAL A 20 -11.68 3.43 -8.70
N ASN A 21 -10.93 3.71 -9.75
CA ASN A 21 -9.58 3.19 -9.87
C ASN A 21 -8.65 4.15 -9.14
N ILE A 22 -7.81 3.61 -8.28
CA ILE A 22 -6.91 4.44 -7.48
C ILE A 22 -5.97 5.27 -8.38
N THR A 23 -5.69 4.79 -9.59
CA THR A 23 -4.84 5.53 -10.54
C THR A 23 -5.47 6.84 -11.01
N GLU A 24 -6.77 7.03 -10.79
CA GLU A 24 -7.46 8.26 -11.15
C GLU A 24 -7.30 9.37 -10.11
N LYS A 25 -6.77 9.04 -8.97
CA LYS A 25 -6.54 10.02 -7.91
C LYS A 25 -5.30 10.85 -8.21
N THR A 26 -5.26 12.06 -7.68
CA THR A 26 -4.06 12.91 -7.80
C THR A 26 -2.94 12.37 -6.93
N ASP A 27 -1.72 12.80 -7.20
CA ASP A 27 -0.59 12.43 -6.36
C ASP A 27 -0.84 12.83 -4.91
N GLU A 28 -1.40 14.02 -4.69
CA GLU A 28 -1.68 14.48 -3.33
C GLU A 28 -2.68 13.57 -2.62
N GLU A 29 -3.74 13.17 -3.33
CA GLU A 29 -4.72 12.27 -2.75
C GLU A 29 -4.11 10.90 -2.45
N ILE A 30 -3.28 10.41 -3.36
CA ILE A 30 -2.60 9.13 -3.17
C ILE A 30 -1.67 9.21 -1.96
N LEU A 31 -0.89 10.28 -1.86
CA LEU A 31 0.02 10.43 -0.72
C LEU A 31 -0.72 10.57 0.59
N ALA A 32 -1.88 11.22 0.58
CA ALA A 32 -2.69 11.35 1.79
C ALA A 32 -3.19 9.99 2.28
N MET A 33 -3.43 9.05 1.36
CA MET A 33 -3.80 7.69 1.72
C MET A 33 -2.60 6.84 2.09
N ALA A 34 -1.50 7.02 1.36
CA ALA A 34 -0.33 6.17 1.49
C ALA A 34 0.48 6.46 2.76
N SER A 35 0.64 7.74 3.10
CA SER A 35 1.54 8.10 4.19
C SER A 35 1.16 7.54 5.55
N PRO A 36 -0.13 7.56 5.95
CA PRO A 36 -0.51 6.89 7.20
C PRO A 36 -0.24 5.40 7.16
N LEU A 37 -0.46 4.77 6.00
CA LEU A 37 -0.21 3.33 5.85
C LEU A 37 1.26 3.01 5.99
N TRP A 38 2.13 3.80 5.36
CA TRP A 38 3.57 3.58 5.47
C TRP A 38 4.04 3.77 6.92
N ARG A 39 3.56 4.84 7.59
CA ARG A 39 3.92 5.05 9.00
C ARG A 39 3.48 3.89 9.87
N HIS A 40 2.32 3.34 9.59
CA HIS A 40 1.83 2.17 10.33
C HIS A 40 2.73 0.95 10.09
N LEU A 41 3.15 0.73 8.85
CA LEU A 41 4.08 -0.34 8.53
C LEU A 41 5.40 -0.17 9.25
N VAL A 42 5.95 1.04 9.24
CA VAL A 42 7.22 1.33 9.92
C VAL A 42 7.10 1.05 11.43
N LYS A 43 6.03 1.54 12.04
CA LYS A 43 5.83 1.32 13.47
C LYS A 43 5.69 -0.16 13.78
N SER A 44 4.85 -0.87 13.06
CA SER A 44 4.60 -2.29 13.29
C SER A 44 5.87 -3.11 13.05
N SER A 45 6.65 -2.74 12.04
CA SER A 45 7.91 -3.41 11.74
C SER A 45 8.91 -3.21 12.87
N ASN A 46 9.03 -1.97 13.35
CA ASN A 46 9.95 -1.66 14.44
C ASN A 46 9.56 -2.40 15.73
N GLU A 47 8.27 -2.61 15.96
CA GLU A 47 7.77 -3.32 17.12
C GLU A 47 7.78 -4.84 16.94
N GLY A 48 8.02 -5.30 15.72
CA GLY A 48 8.01 -6.74 15.43
C GLY A 48 6.64 -7.37 15.49
N LYS A 49 5.57 -6.59 15.24
CA LYS A 49 4.20 -7.05 15.37
C LYS A 49 3.59 -7.33 14.01
N TYR A 50 3.66 -8.59 13.60
CA TYR A 50 3.17 -8.98 12.28
C TYR A 50 1.67 -8.74 12.12
N GLY A 51 0.87 -9.04 13.13
CA GLY A 51 -0.57 -8.85 13.03
C GLY A 51 -0.93 -7.41 12.71
N ASP A 52 -0.30 -6.47 13.41
CA ASP A 52 -0.50 -5.05 13.14
C ASP A 52 0.07 -4.67 11.77
N PHE A 53 1.23 -5.22 11.43
CA PHE A 53 1.89 -4.96 10.15
C PHE A 53 0.99 -5.33 8.97
N ALA A 54 0.27 -6.43 9.07
CA ALA A 54 -0.55 -6.97 8.00
C ALA A 54 -1.99 -6.44 7.98
N THR A 55 -2.34 -5.53 8.89
CA THR A 55 -3.72 -5.07 9.05
C THR A 55 -4.37 -4.59 7.76
N ASN A 56 -3.62 -3.90 6.92
CA ASN A 56 -4.15 -3.30 5.70
C ASN A 56 -3.74 -4.04 4.43
N PHE A 57 -3.27 -5.27 4.56
CA PHE A 57 -2.86 -6.07 3.41
C PHE A 57 -4.08 -6.49 2.59
N SER A 58 -3.90 -6.53 1.27
CA SER A 58 -4.86 -7.19 0.39
C SER A 58 -4.89 -8.68 0.69
N SER A 59 -5.95 -9.34 0.24
CA SER A 59 -6.07 -10.78 0.42
C SER A 59 -4.90 -11.53 -0.20
N SER A 60 -4.47 -11.10 -1.39
CA SER A 60 -3.37 -11.76 -2.09
C SER A 60 -2.04 -11.58 -1.35
N LEU A 61 -1.79 -10.40 -0.83
CA LEU A 61 -0.55 -10.17 -0.09
C LEU A 61 -0.56 -10.94 1.23
N ALA A 62 -1.69 -10.98 1.91
CA ALA A 62 -1.81 -11.73 3.16
C ALA A 62 -1.56 -13.22 2.96
N LEU A 63 -2.00 -13.76 1.82
CA LEU A 63 -1.74 -15.16 1.49
C LEU A 63 -0.28 -15.42 1.18
N ALA A 64 0.37 -14.47 0.50
CA ALA A 64 1.76 -14.63 0.08
C ALA A 64 2.74 -14.44 1.23
N MET A 65 2.37 -13.69 2.25
CA MET A 65 3.27 -13.36 3.36
C MET A 65 2.61 -13.79 4.66
N ASN A 66 2.96 -14.97 5.16
CA ASN A 66 2.36 -15.49 6.37
C ASN A 66 3.17 -15.05 7.60
N GLN A 67 2.59 -15.32 8.77
CA GLN A 67 3.14 -14.87 10.04
C GLN A 67 4.52 -15.46 10.33
N VAL A 68 4.75 -16.69 9.92
CA VAL A 68 6.04 -17.34 10.17
C VAL A 68 7.14 -16.65 9.36
N VAL A 69 6.87 -16.38 8.09
CA VAL A 69 7.85 -15.72 7.21
C VAL A 69 8.15 -14.32 7.73
N ALA A 70 7.11 -13.55 8.05
CA ALA A 70 7.29 -12.19 8.54
C ALA A 70 8.02 -12.16 9.88
N GLY A 71 7.66 -13.07 10.77
CA GLY A 71 8.32 -13.16 12.07
C GLY A 71 9.80 -13.47 11.93
N HIS A 72 10.14 -14.34 11.01
CA HIS A 72 11.54 -14.69 10.74
C HIS A 72 12.30 -13.47 10.18
N GLN A 73 11.67 -12.75 9.25
CA GLN A 73 12.28 -11.54 8.70
C GLN A 73 12.53 -10.50 9.78
N PHE A 74 11.55 -10.26 10.63
CA PHE A 74 11.70 -9.30 11.72
C PHE A 74 12.81 -9.71 12.68
N ALA A 75 12.88 -10.97 13.02
CA ALA A 75 13.88 -11.46 13.98
C ALA A 75 15.29 -11.33 13.43
N ASN A 76 15.46 -11.43 12.12
CA ASN A 76 16.77 -11.46 11.50
C ASN A 76 17.17 -10.19 10.78
N SER A 77 16.32 -9.15 10.81
CA SER A 77 16.59 -7.92 10.09
C SER A 77 16.74 -6.75 11.06
N GLU A 78 17.98 -6.33 11.24
CA GLU A 78 18.23 -5.13 12.02
C GLU A 78 17.58 -3.91 11.36
N LEU A 79 17.60 -3.87 10.04
CA LEU A 79 16.96 -2.77 9.32
C LEU A 79 15.45 -2.71 9.60
N ALA A 80 14.77 -3.85 9.51
CA ALA A 80 13.32 -3.89 9.68
C ALA A 80 12.85 -3.44 11.07
N ARG A 81 13.73 -3.54 12.07
CA ARG A 81 13.39 -3.18 13.45
C ARG A 81 13.87 -1.79 13.84
N ASN A 82 14.51 -1.09 12.93
CA ASN A 82 15.11 0.21 13.25
C ASN A 82 14.89 1.22 12.12
N LEU A 83 13.66 1.29 11.62
CA LEU A 83 13.30 2.24 10.56
C LEU A 83 13.01 3.60 11.16
N SER A 84 13.51 4.65 10.51
CA SER A 84 13.21 6.01 10.92
C SER A 84 11.76 6.32 10.58
N GLU A 85 11.10 7.08 11.46
CA GLU A 85 9.74 7.54 11.19
C GLU A 85 9.73 8.74 10.25
N GLU A 86 10.87 9.33 10.00
CA GLU A 86 10.99 10.43 9.04
C GLU A 86 11.28 9.87 7.67
N VAL A 87 10.38 10.10 6.73
CA VAL A 87 10.51 9.63 5.36
C VAL A 87 10.18 10.76 4.40
N ASP A 88 10.76 10.70 3.21
CA ASP A 88 10.44 11.64 2.14
C ASP A 88 9.73 10.88 1.04
N SER A 89 8.64 11.43 0.51
CA SER A 89 8.00 10.84 -0.66
C SER A 89 8.78 11.25 -1.90
N LEU A 90 9.02 10.28 -2.78
CA LEU A 90 9.81 10.50 -3.99
C LEU A 90 8.96 10.55 -5.25
N GLY A 91 7.76 9.99 -5.21
CA GLY A 91 6.89 10.03 -6.36
C GLY A 91 5.86 8.92 -6.34
N VAL A 92 4.99 8.96 -7.32
CA VAL A 92 3.91 8.01 -7.48
C VAL A 92 3.95 7.47 -8.91
N ILE A 93 3.89 6.16 -9.04
CA ILE A 93 3.85 5.49 -10.34
C ILE A 93 2.49 4.81 -10.44
N ARG A 94 1.84 4.98 -11.58
CA ARG A 94 0.54 4.37 -11.84
C ARG A 94 0.69 3.26 -12.86
N ARG A 95 0.10 2.10 -12.56
CA ARG A 95 0.17 0.96 -13.48
C ARG A 95 -1.05 0.07 -13.26
N GLY A 96 -1.83 -0.13 -14.32
CA GLY A 96 -3.01 -0.97 -14.24
C GLY A 96 -4.03 -0.40 -13.26
N GLU A 97 -4.33 -1.14 -12.22
CA GLU A 97 -5.27 -0.72 -11.18
C GLU A 97 -4.58 -0.40 -9.87
N HIS A 98 -3.27 -0.21 -9.90
CA HIS A 98 -2.48 0.01 -8.70
C HIS A 98 -1.62 1.25 -8.84
N VAL A 99 -1.26 1.82 -7.70
CA VAL A 99 -0.25 2.87 -7.64
C VAL A 99 0.90 2.38 -6.78
N THR A 100 2.10 2.77 -7.14
CA THR A 100 3.28 2.51 -6.35
C THR A 100 3.80 3.84 -5.84
N VAL A 101 3.86 3.98 -4.53
CA VAL A 101 4.41 5.17 -3.90
C VAL A 101 5.83 4.86 -3.48
N LEU A 102 6.73 5.76 -3.82
CA LEU A 102 8.16 5.60 -3.53
C LEU A 102 8.56 6.54 -2.41
N TYR A 103 9.30 6.02 -1.47
CA TYR A 103 9.76 6.76 -0.29
C TYR A 103 11.27 6.65 -0.14
N ARG A 104 11.89 7.72 0.35
CA ARG A 104 13.26 7.65 0.85
C ARG A 104 13.16 7.29 2.32
N GLN A 105 13.60 6.10 2.66
CA GLN A 105 13.55 5.56 4.01
C GLN A 105 14.93 5.55 4.61
N ARG A 106 15.04 5.89 5.88
CA ARG A 106 16.31 5.85 6.60
C ARG A 106 16.19 4.91 7.79
N SER A 107 17.32 4.53 8.33
CA SER A 107 17.41 3.72 9.54
C SER A 107 17.85 4.58 10.71
N THR A 108 17.40 4.25 11.90
CA THR A 108 17.85 4.93 13.11
C THR A 108 19.22 4.43 13.55
N LYS A 109 19.69 3.30 13.01
CA LYS A 109 20.95 2.69 13.42
C LYS A 109 22.00 2.63 12.33
N LYS A 110 21.59 2.47 11.07
CA LYS A 110 22.52 2.34 9.96
C LYS A 110 22.54 3.63 9.14
N PRO A 111 23.69 4.15 8.76
CA PRO A 111 23.74 5.28 7.85
C PRO A 111 23.35 4.84 6.44
N GLY A 112 22.81 5.77 5.67
CA GLY A 112 22.41 5.50 4.30
C GLY A 112 20.93 5.72 4.08
N GLU A 113 20.52 5.46 2.84
CA GLU A 113 19.13 5.64 2.42
C GLU A 113 18.67 4.39 1.68
N TRP A 114 17.40 4.10 1.83
CA TRP A 114 16.77 2.93 1.20
C TRP A 114 15.56 3.38 0.43
N LEU A 115 15.21 2.63 -0.60
CA LEU A 115 14.01 2.87 -1.37
C LEU A 115 12.85 2.09 -0.73
N GLY A 116 11.88 2.83 -0.19
CA GLY A 116 10.63 2.24 0.26
C GLY A 116 9.64 2.21 -0.88
N ARG A 117 8.95 1.11 -1.05
CA ARG A 117 7.98 0.93 -2.12
C ARG A 117 6.68 0.39 -1.54
N LEU A 118 5.59 1.11 -1.78
CA LEU A 118 4.27 0.75 -1.27
C LEU A 118 3.31 0.69 -2.44
N VAL A 119 2.74 -0.49 -2.69
CA VAL A 119 1.79 -0.69 -3.77
C VAL A 119 0.39 -0.71 -3.19
N LEU A 120 -0.47 0.16 -3.70
CA LEU A 120 -1.84 0.30 -3.21
C LEU A 120 -2.84 0.06 -4.34
N GLY A 121 -4.00 -0.44 -3.96
CA GLY A 121 -5.14 -0.61 -4.84
C GLY A 121 -6.40 -0.70 -4.00
N TYR A 122 -7.54 -0.82 -4.68
CA TYR A 122 -8.80 -1.01 -3.99
C TYR A 122 -9.14 -2.49 -3.94
N GLU A 123 -9.65 -2.93 -2.80
CA GLU A 123 -10.20 -4.26 -2.61
C GLU A 123 -11.45 -4.10 -1.77
N ASP A 124 -12.59 -4.55 -2.28
CA ASP A 124 -13.87 -4.42 -1.59
C ASP A 124 -14.17 -2.98 -1.19
N GLY A 125 -13.83 -2.04 -2.06
CA GLY A 125 -14.10 -0.63 -1.86
C GLY A 125 -13.17 0.07 -0.89
N LYS A 126 -12.14 -0.60 -0.41
CA LYS A 126 -11.18 -0.03 0.53
C LYS A 126 -9.78 -0.06 -0.03
N VAL A 127 -8.98 0.95 0.31
CA VAL A 127 -7.57 0.97 -0.06
C VAL A 127 -6.85 -0.11 0.73
N ARG A 128 -6.11 -0.97 0.01
CA ARG A 128 -5.35 -2.05 0.61
C ARG A 128 -3.93 -2.05 0.08
N ILE A 129 -3.04 -2.66 0.84
CA ILE A 129 -1.64 -2.79 0.47
C ILE A 129 -1.46 -4.08 -0.31
N PHE A 130 -0.99 -3.95 -1.55
CA PHE A 130 -0.73 -5.07 -2.43
C PHE A 130 0.75 -5.44 -2.49
N GLY A 131 1.62 -4.60 -1.97
CA GLY A 131 3.04 -4.86 -1.88
C GLY A 131 3.73 -3.81 -1.02
N ALA A 132 4.76 -4.22 -0.31
CA ALA A 132 5.58 -3.31 0.49
C ALA A 132 6.97 -3.90 0.57
N SER A 133 7.97 -3.06 0.29
CA SER A 133 9.35 -3.51 0.30
C SER A 133 10.30 -2.36 0.54
N ILE A 134 11.50 -2.70 0.96
CA ILE A 134 12.59 -1.75 1.15
C ILE A 134 13.83 -2.35 0.50
N PHE A 135 14.49 -1.56 -0.32
CA PHE A 135 15.71 -1.99 -1.03
C PHE A 135 16.93 -1.21 -0.61
#